data_2fc3e2419fe7f2c221e7cf83258b8bd2
#
_entry.id   2fc3e2419fe7f2c221e7cf83258b8bd2
#
_cell.length_a   1.000
_cell.length_b   1.000
_cell.length_c   1.000
_cell.angle_alpha   90.00
_cell.angle_beta   90.00
_cell.angle_gamma   90.00
#
_symmetry.space_group_name_H-M   'P 1'
#
loop_
_entity.id
_entity.type
_entity.pdbx_description
1 polymer ?
#
loop_
_entity_poly.entity_id
_entity_poly.type
_entity_poly.pdbx_seq_one_letter_code
_entity_poly.pdbx_strand_id
1 'polypeptide(L)'
;MRLHVLLRYPTVREALLYDKISRDKVRCGVCERRCVIRSGQKGFCKTRINIEGKLYTLTYGDLSALESRPIEIKPFFHYWPGSTALTFSTWSCNFECKWCQNHHLSRRAPNPTYASFVSQEKVLEQAVIRGDKGLCASFQEPTLLLEWVLKLFEAGRMKGLYCCYVSNGYMTLQTLRLLNNSGMDGIKIDVKGDAEVYQKYCGGVDVEIVWRNVREAKKLGLHVEVVNLIVTGVNDDESDITWIIQRHLKEAGAEVPLHFTRYYPAYKFSNPPTKIETLEKAYETARKEGILFPYVGNVPGHKYENTYCPECGELLIKRFGYTIVKYRITPKKRCPRCGYPIPIVGNYTKRSYA
;
A
#
# COMPACT_ATOMS: atom_id res chain seq x y z
N MET A 1 -14.45 4.92 -31.28
CA MET A 1 -13.92 3.53 -31.45
C MET A 1 -15.02 2.55 -31.08
N ARG A 2 -15.35 1.56 -31.93
CA ARG A 2 -16.34 0.53 -31.56
C ARG A 2 -15.86 -0.22 -30.35
N LEU A 3 -16.67 -0.39 -29.28
CA LEU A 3 -16.31 -0.96 -28.00
C LEU A 3 -15.67 -2.35 -28.11
N HIS A 4 -16.14 -3.19 -29.04
CA HIS A 4 -15.59 -4.53 -29.29
C HIS A 4 -14.14 -4.54 -29.76
N VAL A 5 -13.62 -3.46 -30.34
CA VAL A 5 -12.21 -3.36 -30.72
C VAL A 5 -11.31 -3.43 -29.48
N LEU A 6 -11.79 -2.95 -28.32
CA LEU A 6 -11.04 -3.02 -27.07
C LEU A 6 -10.71 -4.46 -26.66
N LEU A 7 -11.57 -5.42 -26.97
CA LEU A 7 -11.38 -6.83 -26.58
C LEU A 7 -10.20 -7.52 -27.29
N ARG A 8 -9.65 -6.89 -28.33
CA ARG A 8 -8.46 -7.40 -29.06
C ARG A 8 -7.15 -7.13 -28.33
N TYR A 9 -7.15 -6.16 -27.40
CA TYR A 9 -5.92 -5.79 -26.68
C TYR A 9 -5.62 -6.77 -25.53
N PRO A 10 -4.36 -7.22 -25.35
CA PRO A 10 -4.00 -8.16 -24.31
C PRO A 10 -4.21 -7.60 -22.88
N THR A 11 -4.24 -6.28 -22.73
CA THR A 11 -4.49 -5.59 -21.45
C THR A 11 -5.96 -5.46 -21.09
N VAL A 12 -6.86 -5.91 -21.98
CA VAL A 12 -8.31 -5.91 -21.74
C VAL A 12 -8.78 -7.32 -21.44
N ARG A 13 -9.30 -7.54 -20.23
CA ARG A 13 -9.81 -8.84 -19.76
C ARG A 13 -11.12 -8.64 -19.02
N GLU A 14 -12.00 -9.64 -19.02
CA GLU A 14 -13.22 -9.62 -18.21
C GLU A 14 -12.83 -9.52 -16.72
N ALA A 15 -13.51 -8.63 -15.99
CA ALA A 15 -13.27 -8.42 -14.56
C ALA A 15 -13.85 -9.58 -13.74
N LEU A 16 -13.17 -9.94 -12.63
CA LEU A 16 -13.61 -11.02 -11.76
C LEU A 16 -14.80 -10.63 -10.86
N LEU A 17 -14.82 -9.38 -10.41
CA LEU A 17 -15.74 -8.93 -9.37
C LEU A 17 -16.70 -7.86 -9.91
N TYR A 18 -17.91 -8.29 -10.28
CA TYR A 18 -19.02 -7.39 -10.60
C TYR A 18 -20.37 -8.12 -10.55
N ASP A 19 -21.43 -7.36 -10.32
CA ASP A 19 -22.81 -7.82 -10.37
C ASP A 19 -23.52 -7.20 -11.58
N LYS A 20 -24.33 -7.99 -12.30
CA LYS A 20 -25.26 -7.44 -13.29
C LYS A 20 -26.45 -6.82 -12.55
N ILE A 21 -26.72 -5.54 -12.81
CA ILE A 21 -27.89 -4.82 -12.29
C ILE A 21 -29.04 -4.88 -13.29
N SER A 22 -28.73 -4.69 -14.57
CA SER A 22 -29.67 -4.79 -15.68
C SER A 22 -28.95 -5.24 -16.95
N ARG A 23 -29.67 -5.28 -18.09
CA ARG A 23 -29.08 -5.64 -19.40
C ARG A 23 -27.89 -4.75 -19.77
N ASP A 24 -27.93 -3.47 -19.39
CA ASP A 24 -26.95 -2.45 -19.78
C ASP A 24 -26.09 -1.91 -18.62
N LYS A 25 -26.33 -2.35 -17.37
CA LYS A 25 -25.66 -1.84 -16.17
C LYS A 25 -25.02 -2.94 -15.35
N VAL A 26 -23.81 -2.66 -14.87
CA VAL A 26 -23.08 -3.52 -13.92
C VAL A 26 -22.63 -2.72 -12.71
N ARG A 27 -22.49 -3.38 -11.56
CA ARG A 27 -21.87 -2.81 -10.36
C ARG A 27 -20.48 -3.43 -10.18
N CYS A 28 -19.43 -2.60 -10.19
CA CYS A 28 -18.06 -3.05 -9.93
C CYS A 28 -17.91 -3.47 -8.46
N GLY A 29 -17.32 -4.64 -8.23
CA GLY A 29 -17.09 -5.23 -6.91
C GLY A 29 -15.64 -5.13 -6.39
N VAL A 30 -14.73 -4.45 -7.09
CA VAL A 30 -13.30 -4.46 -6.77
C VAL A 30 -12.95 -3.53 -5.59
N CYS A 31 -13.50 -2.32 -5.56
CA CYS A 31 -13.31 -1.38 -4.45
C CYS A 31 -14.65 -0.83 -3.95
N GLU A 32 -14.65 -0.20 -2.78
CA GLU A 32 -15.89 0.26 -2.14
C GLU A 32 -16.48 1.55 -2.74
N ARG A 33 -15.93 2.04 -3.85
CA ARG A 33 -16.69 2.98 -4.68
C ARG A 33 -17.90 2.34 -5.34
N ARG A 34 -17.93 1.01 -5.49
CA ARG A 34 -19.08 0.25 -5.98
C ARG A 34 -19.74 0.90 -7.22
N CYS A 35 -18.91 1.38 -8.15
CA CYS A 35 -19.39 2.12 -9.32
C CYS A 35 -20.46 1.35 -10.08
N VAL A 36 -21.61 1.99 -10.32
CA VAL A 36 -22.64 1.52 -11.25
C VAL A 36 -22.30 2.07 -12.64
N ILE A 37 -21.98 1.17 -13.57
CA ILE A 37 -21.39 1.52 -14.87
C ILE A 37 -22.35 1.06 -15.97
N ARG A 38 -22.83 2.01 -16.78
CA ARG A 38 -23.65 1.74 -17.98
C ARG A 38 -22.78 1.23 -19.13
N SER A 39 -23.37 0.52 -20.07
CA SER A 39 -22.69 0.08 -21.29
C SER A 39 -21.99 1.25 -21.99
N GLY A 40 -20.73 1.07 -22.38
CA GLY A 40 -19.85 2.08 -22.95
C GLY A 40 -19.20 3.05 -21.97
N GLN A 41 -19.61 3.05 -20.71
CA GLN A 41 -19.05 3.94 -19.68
C GLN A 41 -17.93 3.28 -18.87
N LYS A 42 -17.11 4.12 -18.24
CA LYS A 42 -16.04 3.72 -17.31
C LYS A 42 -16.42 4.07 -15.88
N GLY A 43 -15.90 3.29 -14.91
CA GLY A 43 -15.98 3.63 -13.50
C GLY A 43 -15.10 4.83 -13.13
N PHE A 44 -15.21 5.29 -11.89
CA PHE A 44 -14.46 6.43 -11.34
C PHE A 44 -12.95 6.36 -11.63
N CYS A 45 -12.34 5.20 -11.40
CA CYS A 45 -10.92 4.96 -11.65
C CYS A 45 -10.52 4.90 -13.13
N LYS A 46 -11.49 4.92 -14.07
CA LYS A 46 -11.28 4.81 -15.52
C LYS A 46 -10.58 3.54 -16.02
N THR A 47 -10.26 2.59 -15.11
CA THR A 47 -9.64 1.31 -15.47
C THR A 47 -10.64 0.20 -15.72
N ARG A 48 -11.91 0.43 -15.40
CA ARG A 48 -13.02 -0.51 -15.61
C ARG A 48 -14.02 0.06 -16.58
N ILE A 49 -14.43 -0.74 -17.57
CA ILE A 49 -15.42 -0.37 -18.59
C ILE A 49 -16.49 -1.46 -18.69
N ASN A 50 -17.75 -1.03 -18.86
CA ASN A 50 -18.83 -1.94 -19.18
C ASN A 50 -18.97 -2.06 -20.71
N ILE A 51 -18.87 -3.26 -21.25
CA ILE A 51 -19.12 -3.58 -22.65
C ILE A 51 -20.29 -4.56 -22.68
N GLU A 52 -21.46 -4.08 -23.12
CA GLU A 52 -22.68 -4.87 -23.31
C GLU A 52 -23.09 -5.72 -22.10
N GLY A 53 -23.04 -5.13 -20.90
CA GLY A 53 -23.46 -5.79 -19.67
C GLY A 53 -22.40 -6.70 -19.05
N LYS A 54 -21.15 -6.63 -19.51
CA LYS A 54 -19.98 -7.26 -18.90
C LYS A 54 -18.95 -6.21 -18.53
N LEU A 55 -18.34 -6.37 -17.35
CA LEU A 55 -17.28 -5.49 -16.89
C LEU A 55 -15.91 -6.01 -17.32
N TYR A 56 -15.09 -5.11 -17.86
CA TYR A 56 -13.72 -5.41 -18.28
C TYR A 56 -12.72 -4.49 -17.56
N THR A 57 -11.56 -5.04 -17.18
CA THR A 57 -10.38 -4.23 -16.86
C THR A 57 -9.68 -3.79 -18.14
N LEU A 58 -9.06 -2.60 -18.10
CA LEU A 58 -8.25 -2.06 -19.19
C LEU A 58 -6.75 -2.11 -18.89
N THR A 59 -6.38 -2.65 -17.73
CA THR A 59 -5.02 -2.57 -17.18
C THR A 59 -4.40 -3.94 -16.90
N TYR A 60 -4.94 -5.03 -17.47
CA TYR A 60 -4.38 -6.37 -17.25
C TYR A 60 -2.95 -6.44 -17.78
N GLY A 61 -1.95 -6.44 -16.88
CA GLY A 61 -0.54 -6.44 -17.24
C GLY A 61 -0.01 -5.15 -17.89
N ASP A 62 -0.79 -4.05 -17.89
CA ASP A 62 -0.33 -2.74 -18.33
C ASP A 62 0.38 -2.04 -17.16
N LEU A 63 1.70 -2.23 -17.09
CA LEU A 63 2.50 -1.73 -15.99
C LEU A 63 3.04 -0.33 -16.28
N SER A 64 2.80 0.62 -15.37
CA SER A 64 3.33 1.98 -15.44
C SER A 64 4.74 2.10 -14.86
N ALA A 65 5.14 1.15 -13.99
CA ALA A 65 6.50 1.02 -13.46
C ALA A 65 6.79 -0.44 -13.10
N LEU A 66 8.06 -0.82 -13.22
CA LEU A 66 8.59 -2.13 -12.83
C LEU A 66 10.07 -1.97 -12.43
N GLU A 67 10.37 -2.01 -11.13
CA GLU A 67 11.71 -1.75 -10.61
C GLU A 67 11.97 -2.43 -9.26
N SER A 68 13.21 -2.91 -9.05
CA SER A 68 13.63 -3.43 -7.75
C SER A 68 13.81 -2.29 -6.76
N ARG A 69 13.16 -2.39 -5.60
CA ARG A 69 13.19 -1.36 -4.55
C ARG A 69 13.38 -1.97 -3.16
N PRO A 70 14.10 -1.26 -2.27
CA PRO A 70 14.13 -1.60 -0.86
C PRO A 70 12.75 -1.70 -0.26
N ILE A 71 12.51 -2.69 0.61
CA ILE A 71 11.23 -2.83 1.28
C ILE A 71 10.95 -1.66 2.24
N GLU A 72 12.00 -1.07 2.81
CA GLU A 72 11.91 0.08 3.72
C GLU A 72 11.35 1.34 3.04
N ILE A 73 11.52 1.52 1.71
CA ILE A 73 10.92 2.66 0.99
C ILE A 73 9.39 2.55 0.89
N LYS A 74 8.86 1.35 1.19
CA LYS A 74 7.42 1.06 1.19
C LYS A 74 6.77 1.25 2.57
N PRO A 75 7.40 1.93 3.51
CA PRO A 75 7.37 1.80 4.97
C PRO A 75 6.89 0.43 5.49
N PHE A 76 7.66 -0.61 5.15
CA PHE A 76 7.60 -1.91 5.78
C PHE A 76 8.85 -2.07 6.64
N PHE A 77 8.74 -1.80 7.95
CA PHE A 77 9.88 -1.81 8.87
C PHE A 77 10.00 -3.10 9.68
N HIS A 78 8.90 -3.85 9.77
CA HIS A 78 8.83 -5.14 10.45
C HIS A 78 8.64 -6.32 9.49
N TYR A 79 8.81 -6.09 8.19
CA TYR A 79 8.55 -7.06 7.15
C TYR A 79 9.74 -7.22 6.22
N TRP A 80 10.34 -8.43 6.24
CA TRP A 80 11.53 -8.79 5.45
C TRP A 80 12.65 -7.73 5.45
N PRO A 81 13.15 -7.31 6.64
CA PRO A 81 14.04 -6.15 6.77
C PRO A 81 15.29 -6.28 5.90
N GLY A 82 15.67 -5.20 5.22
CA GLY A 82 16.86 -5.12 4.38
C GLY A 82 16.71 -5.77 3.00
N SER A 83 15.58 -6.44 2.69
CA SER A 83 15.36 -7.06 1.39
C SER A 83 14.98 -6.05 0.29
N THR A 84 15.04 -6.49 -0.95
CA THR A 84 14.41 -5.81 -2.08
C THR A 84 13.19 -6.58 -2.57
N ALA A 85 12.22 -5.85 -3.11
CA ALA A 85 11.07 -6.40 -3.81
C ALA A 85 10.98 -5.83 -5.22
N LEU A 86 10.72 -6.69 -6.20
CA LEU A 86 10.35 -6.20 -7.52
C LEU A 86 8.99 -5.51 -7.40
N THR A 87 9.04 -4.19 -7.54
CA THR A 87 7.90 -3.31 -7.33
C THR A 87 7.28 -2.92 -8.65
N PHE A 88 5.97 -3.03 -8.74
CA PHE A 88 5.22 -2.72 -9.95
C PHE A 88 3.97 -1.89 -9.66
N SER A 89 3.49 -1.20 -10.69
CA SER A 89 2.27 -0.41 -10.64
C SER A 89 1.54 -0.44 -11.97
N THR A 90 0.30 0.10 -11.98
CA THR A 90 -0.45 0.38 -13.19
C THR A 90 -0.88 1.85 -13.22
N TRP A 91 -1.90 2.20 -13.97
CA TRP A 91 -2.39 3.55 -14.16
C TRP A 91 -3.62 3.84 -13.29
N SER A 92 -3.81 5.12 -12.95
CA SER A 92 -4.97 5.66 -12.26
C SER A 92 -5.06 5.27 -10.77
N CYS A 93 -6.10 5.76 -10.08
CA CYS A 93 -6.39 5.49 -8.67
C CYS A 93 -7.90 5.60 -8.43
N ASN A 94 -8.40 4.96 -7.39
CA ASN A 94 -9.76 5.11 -6.90
C ASN A 94 -9.92 6.27 -5.90
N PHE A 95 -8.84 7.03 -5.57
CA PHE A 95 -8.84 8.26 -4.79
C PHE A 95 -8.39 9.45 -5.64
N GLU A 96 -8.63 10.67 -5.12
CA GLU A 96 -8.21 11.94 -5.74
C GLU A 96 -7.45 12.85 -4.77
N CYS A 97 -6.49 12.27 -4.04
CA CYS A 97 -5.71 13.01 -3.04
C CYS A 97 -5.01 14.24 -3.66
N LYS A 98 -5.25 15.42 -3.08
CA LYS A 98 -4.73 16.69 -3.60
C LYS A 98 -3.21 16.82 -3.50
N TRP A 99 -2.56 16.09 -2.61
CA TRP A 99 -1.10 16.03 -2.39
C TRP A 99 -0.44 14.78 -2.95
N CYS A 100 -1.03 14.13 -3.95
CA CYS A 100 -0.50 12.87 -4.47
C CYS A 100 0.85 13.06 -5.17
N GLN A 101 1.94 12.58 -4.57
CA GLN A 101 3.27 12.63 -5.20
C GLN A 101 3.37 11.79 -6.48
N ASN A 102 2.55 10.72 -6.60
CA ASN A 102 2.48 9.86 -7.77
C ASN A 102 1.36 10.29 -8.75
N HIS A 103 1.00 11.60 -8.79
CA HIS A 103 -0.11 12.09 -9.61
C HIS A 103 0.09 11.81 -11.11
N HIS A 104 1.32 11.78 -11.59
CA HIS A 104 1.69 11.44 -12.96
C HIS A 104 1.26 10.03 -13.37
N LEU A 105 1.12 9.09 -12.42
CA LEU A 105 0.59 7.74 -12.61
C LEU A 105 -0.91 7.68 -12.25
N SER A 106 -1.24 8.18 -11.04
CA SER A 106 -2.56 8.02 -10.43
C SER A 106 -3.65 8.88 -11.08
N ARG A 107 -3.29 9.91 -11.86
CA ARG A 107 -4.26 10.76 -12.60
C ARG A 107 -4.35 10.43 -14.09
N ARG A 108 -3.50 9.55 -14.58
CA ARG A 108 -3.51 9.12 -15.99
C ARG A 108 -4.46 7.95 -16.19
N ALA A 109 -5.42 8.13 -17.10
CA ALA A 109 -6.30 7.04 -17.52
C ALA A 109 -5.54 6.04 -18.42
N PRO A 110 -5.77 4.72 -18.28
CA PRO A 110 -5.16 3.73 -19.18
C PRO A 110 -5.69 3.89 -20.60
N ASN A 111 -4.82 3.62 -21.57
CA ASN A 111 -5.17 3.57 -22.98
C ASN A 111 -4.68 2.27 -23.61
N PRO A 112 -5.55 1.28 -23.84
CA PRO A 112 -5.15 -0.01 -24.39
C PRO A 112 -4.43 0.04 -25.75
N THR A 113 -4.63 1.10 -26.54
CA THR A 113 -3.96 1.28 -27.83
C THR A 113 -2.45 1.47 -27.70
N TYR A 114 -2.00 2.07 -26.59
CA TYR A 114 -0.59 2.36 -26.33
C TYR A 114 -0.03 1.54 -25.16
N ALA A 115 -0.84 0.62 -24.61
CA ALA A 115 -0.45 -0.19 -23.48
C ALA A 115 0.57 -1.27 -23.87
N SER A 116 1.55 -1.48 -23.01
CA SER A 116 2.52 -2.57 -23.13
C SER A 116 2.15 -3.68 -22.16
N PHE A 117 1.67 -4.81 -22.68
CA PHE A 117 1.39 -5.99 -21.87
C PHE A 117 2.69 -6.62 -21.35
N VAL A 118 2.76 -6.81 -20.04
CA VAL A 118 3.83 -7.56 -19.36
C VAL A 118 3.22 -8.80 -18.72
N SER A 119 3.76 -9.98 -19.06
CA SER A 119 3.28 -11.24 -18.47
C SER A 119 3.81 -11.43 -17.04
N GLN A 120 3.15 -12.30 -16.28
CA GLN A 120 3.56 -12.64 -14.93
C GLN A 120 4.93 -13.36 -14.93
N GLU A 121 5.16 -14.22 -15.90
CA GLU A 121 6.41 -14.96 -16.09
C GLU A 121 7.60 -14.03 -16.27
N LYS A 122 7.45 -12.98 -17.08
CA LYS A 122 8.49 -11.97 -17.29
C LYS A 122 8.81 -11.19 -15.99
N VAL A 123 7.79 -10.89 -15.17
CA VAL A 123 8.00 -10.23 -13.88
C VAL A 123 8.73 -11.16 -12.91
N LEU A 124 8.36 -12.44 -12.84
CA LEU A 124 9.00 -13.42 -11.98
C LEU A 124 10.47 -13.66 -12.40
N GLU A 125 10.73 -13.76 -13.69
CA GLU A 125 12.09 -13.86 -14.23
C GLU A 125 12.95 -12.66 -13.82
N GLN A 126 12.41 -11.44 -13.97
CA GLN A 126 13.09 -10.22 -13.55
C GLN A 126 13.37 -10.18 -12.04
N ALA A 127 12.43 -10.64 -11.19
CA ALA A 127 12.63 -10.71 -9.76
C ALA A 127 13.77 -11.65 -9.38
N VAL A 128 13.84 -12.83 -10.02
CA VAL A 128 14.92 -13.82 -9.81
C VAL A 128 16.27 -13.27 -10.26
N ILE A 129 16.35 -12.71 -11.47
CA ILE A 129 17.60 -12.15 -12.03
C ILE A 129 18.15 -11.03 -11.13
N ARG A 130 17.28 -10.18 -10.56
CA ARG A 130 17.68 -9.08 -9.68
C ARG A 130 17.93 -9.50 -8.23
N GLY A 131 17.68 -10.76 -7.88
CA GLY A 131 17.83 -11.25 -6.51
C GLY A 131 16.80 -10.71 -5.53
N ASP A 132 15.67 -10.20 -6.02
CA ASP A 132 14.57 -9.74 -5.19
C ASP A 132 14.00 -10.88 -4.34
N LYS A 133 13.63 -10.58 -3.10
CA LYS A 133 13.05 -11.55 -2.16
C LYS A 133 11.53 -11.55 -2.20
N GLY A 134 10.93 -10.61 -2.90
CA GLY A 134 9.48 -10.49 -2.99
C GLY A 134 8.98 -9.67 -4.16
N LEU A 135 7.67 -9.60 -4.22
CA LEU A 135 6.87 -8.85 -5.18
C LEU A 135 6.05 -7.79 -4.43
N CYS A 136 6.09 -6.55 -4.87
CA CYS A 136 5.37 -5.46 -4.23
C CYS A 136 4.51 -4.68 -5.22
N ALA A 137 3.19 -4.74 -5.06
CA ALA A 137 2.26 -3.88 -5.78
C ALA A 137 2.13 -2.52 -5.07
N SER A 138 2.51 -1.42 -5.75
CA SER A 138 2.70 -0.10 -5.10
C SER A 138 2.51 1.09 -6.05
N PHE A 139 2.93 2.29 -5.61
CA PHE A 139 2.97 3.63 -6.25
C PHE A 139 1.62 4.32 -6.39
N GLN A 140 0.64 3.70 -7.01
CA GLN A 140 -0.74 4.15 -7.10
C GLN A 140 -1.65 3.21 -6.27
N GLU A 141 -2.90 2.94 -6.67
CA GLU A 141 -3.74 1.95 -5.99
C GLU A 141 -3.70 0.60 -6.74
N PRO A 142 -2.92 -0.38 -6.23
CA PRO A 142 -2.71 -1.64 -6.94
C PRO A 142 -3.94 -2.53 -7.02
N THR A 143 -4.99 -2.28 -6.24
CA THR A 143 -6.29 -2.97 -6.33
C THR A 143 -6.89 -2.88 -7.74
N LEU A 144 -6.52 -1.86 -8.52
CA LEU A 144 -6.99 -1.68 -9.90
C LEU A 144 -6.39 -2.72 -10.87
N LEU A 145 -5.31 -3.40 -10.48
CA LEU A 145 -4.62 -4.45 -11.24
C LEU A 145 -5.02 -5.88 -10.80
N LEU A 146 -6.11 -6.01 -10.04
CA LEU A 146 -6.48 -7.22 -9.30
C LEU A 146 -6.30 -8.51 -10.11
N GLU A 147 -6.93 -8.65 -11.25
CA GLU A 147 -6.98 -9.91 -12.03
C GLU A 147 -5.60 -10.41 -12.45
N TRP A 148 -4.69 -9.48 -12.70
CA TRP A 148 -3.33 -9.78 -13.09
C TRP A 148 -2.46 -10.14 -11.87
N VAL A 149 -2.64 -9.40 -10.77
CA VAL A 149 -1.86 -9.59 -9.54
C VAL A 149 -2.17 -10.92 -8.87
N LEU A 150 -3.43 -11.37 -8.86
CA LEU A 150 -3.79 -12.67 -8.28
C LEU A 150 -2.91 -13.78 -8.84
N LYS A 151 -2.81 -13.88 -10.18
CA LYS A 151 -1.98 -14.88 -10.86
C LYS A 151 -0.49 -14.70 -10.59
N LEU A 152 -0.02 -13.45 -10.51
CA LEU A 152 1.37 -13.17 -10.21
C LEU A 152 1.75 -13.61 -8.79
N PHE A 153 0.89 -13.35 -7.81
CA PHE A 153 1.17 -13.71 -6.42
C PHE A 153 1.12 -15.22 -6.20
N GLU A 154 0.16 -15.94 -6.79
CA GLU A 154 0.13 -17.41 -6.79
C GLU A 154 1.46 -17.99 -7.32
N ALA A 155 1.90 -17.52 -8.48
CA ALA A 155 3.16 -17.98 -9.07
C ALA A 155 4.41 -17.53 -8.30
N GLY A 156 4.39 -16.33 -7.70
CA GLY A 156 5.45 -15.82 -6.84
C GLY A 156 5.64 -16.65 -5.58
N ARG A 157 4.54 -17.03 -4.92
CA ARG A 157 4.56 -17.91 -3.74
C ARG A 157 5.18 -19.27 -4.05
N MET A 158 4.86 -19.88 -5.20
CA MET A 158 5.48 -21.14 -5.62
C MET A 158 7.00 -21.02 -5.82
N LYS A 159 7.50 -19.80 -6.06
CA LYS A 159 8.94 -19.51 -6.17
C LYS A 159 9.57 -19.05 -4.84
N GLY A 160 8.83 -19.08 -3.74
CA GLY A 160 9.31 -18.65 -2.41
C GLY A 160 9.45 -17.13 -2.25
N LEU A 161 8.85 -16.33 -3.13
CA LEU A 161 8.82 -14.88 -3.01
C LEU A 161 7.71 -14.46 -2.05
N TYR A 162 7.99 -13.47 -1.17
CA TYR A 162 6.91 -12.81 -0.43
C TYR A 162 6.10 -11.89 -1.35
N CYS A 163 4.83 -11.64 -1.01
CA CYS A 163 3.92 -10.85 -1.82
C CYS A 163 3.24 -9.77 -0.98
N CYS A 164 3.45 -8.51 -1.31
CA CYS A 164 2.89 -7.43 -0.50
C CYS A 164 2.25 -6.30 -1.31
N TYR A 165 1.39 -5.54 -0.61
CA TYR A 165 0.63 -4.40 -1.13
C TYR A 165 0.96 -3.12 -0.38
N VAL A 166 1.02 -2.02 -1.12
CA VAL A 166 1.01 -0.65 -0.61
C VAL A 166 -0.27 -0.01 -1.11
N SER A 167 -1.28 0.09 -0.26
CA SER A 167 -2.65 0.43 -0.64
C SER A 167 -3.23 1.58 0.18
N ASN A 168 -4.23 2.27 -0.38
CA ASN A 168 -5.08 3.19 0.35
C ASN A 168 -6.18 2.48 1.19
N GLY A 169 -6.21 1.15 1.14
CA GLY A 169 -7.11 0.34 1.94
C GLY A 169 -8.58 0.35 1.53
N TYR A 170 -8.96 0.94 0.39
CA TYR A 170 -10.38 1.09 -0.02
C TYR A 170 -10.90 -0.04 -0.91
N MET A 171 -10.29 -1.21 -0.82
CA MET A 171 -10.75 -2.42 -1.51
C MET A 171 -11.97 -3.04 -0.81
N THR A 172 -12.74 -3.87 -1.53
CA THR A 172 -13.80 -4.65 -0.91
C THR A 172 -13.24 -5.81 -0.08
N LEU A 173 -14.01 -6.31 0.88
CA LEU A 173 -13.61 -7.49 1.64
C LEU A 173 -13.40 -8.72 0.74
N GLN A 174 -14.18 -8.84 -0.32
CA GLN A 174 -14.01 -9.91 -1.30
C GLN A 174 -12.66 -9.80 -2.01
N THR A 175 -12.27 -8.59 -2.42
CA THR A 175 -10.94 -8.33 -3.01
C THR A 175 -9.82 -8.65 -2.03
N LEU A 176 -9.92 -8.21 -0.78
CA LEU A 176 -8.93 -8.48 0.26
C LEU A 176 -8.73 -9.99 0.48
N ARG A 177 -9.83 -10.75 0.55
CA ARG A 177 -9.78 -12.22 0.68
C ARG A 177 -9.16 -12.90 -0.54
N LEU A 178 -9.50 -12.48 -1.76
CA LEU A 178 -8.89 -13.01 -2.98
C LEU A 178 -7.38 -12.78 -3.00
N LEU A 179 -6.92 -11.58 -2.64
CA LEU A 179 -5.48 -11.27 -2.55
C LEU A 179 -4.78 -12.14 -1.50
N ASN A 180 -5.35 -12.30 -0.32
CA ASN A 180 -4.82 -13.18 0.72
C ASN A 180 -4.74 -14.64 0.22
N ASN A 181 -5.80 -15.17 -0.38
CA ASN A 181 -5.85 -16.53 -0.90
C ASN A 181 -4.83 -16.77 -2.03
N SER A 182 -4.54 -15.74 -2.83
CA SER A 182 -3.52 -15.80 -3.89
C SER A 182 -2.08 -15.62 -3.38
N GLY A 183 -1.89 -15.50 -2.07
CA GLY A 183 -0.57 -15.49 -1.45
C GLY A 183 -0.04 -14.12 -1.05
N MET A 184 -0.86 -13.06 -1.05
CA MET A 184 -0.48 -11.82 -0.36
C MET A 184 -0.29 -12.13 1.12
N ASP A 185 0.87 -11.78 1.69
CA ASP A 185 1.22 -12.02 3.09
C ASP A 185 1.60 -10.76 3.86
N GLY A 186 1.67 -9.60 3.18
CA GLY A 186 1.88 -8.30 3.80
C GLY A 186 1.08 -7.18 3.12
N ILE A 187 0.56 -6.25 3.92
CA ILE A 187 -0.11 -5.04 3.42
C ILE A 187 0.25 -3.83 4.27
N LYS A 188 0.66 -2.75 3.59
CA LYS A 188 0.79 -1.43 4.20
C LYS A 188 -0.40 -0.59 3.76
N ILE A 189 -1.12 -0.01 4.72
CA ILE A 189 -2.32 0.80 4.47
C ILE A 189 -2.06 2.26 4.84
N ASP A 190 -2.29 3.15 3.88
CA ASP A 190 -2.22 4.59 4.10
C ASP A 190 -3.54 5.11 4.68
N VAL A 191 -3.53 5.59 5.91
CA VAL A 191 -4.62 6.35 6.53
C VAL A 191 -4.31 7.84 6.44
N LYS A 192 -5.23 8.62 5.89
CA LYS A 192 -4.96 10.02 5.51
C LYS A 192 -5.42 11.05 6.56
N GLY A 193 -6.34 10.68 7.44
CA GLY A 193 -6.96 11.54 8.44
C GLY A 193 -8.35 11.03 8.82
N ASP A 194 -9.17 11.87 9.34
CA ASP A 194 -10.56 11.64 9.69
C ASP A 194 -11.52 11.70 8.48
N ALA A 195 -12.82 11.68 8.73
CA ALA A 195 -13.85 11.72 7.68
C ALA A 195 -13.81 13.04 6.89
N GLU A 196 -13.51 14.17 7.52
CA GLU A 196 -13.44 15.48 6.87
C GLU A 196 -12.27 15.52 5.87
N VAL A 197 -11.10 15.05 6.28
CA VAL A 197 -9.91 14.94 5.42
C VAL A 197 -10.21 14.10 4.18
N TYR A 198 -10.84 12.95 4.35
CA TYR A 198 -11.20 12.07 3.23
C TYR A 198 -12.23 12.71 2.30
N GLN A 199 -13.22 13.39 2.85
CA GLN A 199 -14.26 14.08 2.07
C GLN A 199 -13.68 15.23 1.25
N LYS A 200 -12.89 16.10 1.88
CA LYS A 200 -12.39 17.34 1.30
C LYS A 200 -11.19 17.17 0.37
N TYR A 201 -10.31 16.20 0.67
CA TYR A 201 -9.01 16.08 0.03
C TYR A 201 -8.77 14.78 -0.74
N CYS A 202 -9.51 13.70 -0.47
CA CYS A 202 -9.24 12.37 -1.03
C CYS A 202 -10.30 11.87 -2.01
N GLY A 203 -11.26 12.73 -2.39
CA GLY A 203 -12.30 12.40 -3.38
C GLY A 203 -13.55 11.76 -2.77
N GLY A 204 -13.91 12.13 -1.53
CA GLY A 204 -15.19 11.78 -0.90
C GLY A 204 -15.37 10.29 -0.64
N VAL A 205 -14.46 9.69 0.11
CA VAL A 205 -14.51 8.27 0.49
C VAL A 205 -14.70 8.12 2.00
N ASP A 206 -15.26 6.99 2.40
CA ASP A 206 -15.53 6.69 3.80
C ASP A 206 -14.28 6.08 4.48
N VAL A 207 -13.73 6.77 5.48
CA VAL A 207 -12.57 6.34 6.26
C VAL A 207 -12.83 5.07 7.07
N GLU A 208 -14.07 4.81 7.47
CA GLU A 208 -14.43 3.62 8.23
C GLU A 208 -14.14 2.33 7.45
N ILE A 209 -14.25 2.38 6.13
CA ILE A 209 -13.88 1.29 5.23
C ILE A 209 -12.37 1.01 5.29
N VAL A 210 -11.55 2.07 5.34
CA VAL A 210 -10.08 1.92 5.42
C VAL A 210 -9.70 1.25 6.74
N TRP A 211 -10.23 1.71 7.86
CA TRP A 211 -9.99 1.10 9.17
C TRP A 211 -10.55 -0.31 9.28
N ARG A 212 -11.74 -0.57 8.72
CA ARG A 212 -12.27 -1.93 8.59
C ARG A 212 -11.26 -2.85 7.92
N ASN A 213 -10.64 -2.40 6.82
CA ASN A 213 -9.69 -3.21 6.06
C ASN A 213 -8.35 -3.39 6.79
N VAL A 214 -7.91 -2.44 7.61
CA VAL A 214 -6.79 -2.64 8.56
C VAL A 214 -7.09 -3.80 9.49
N ARG A 215 -8.25 -3.77 10.16
CA ARG A 215 -8.69 -4.83 11.09
C ARG A 215 -8.84 -6.18 10.40
N GLU A 216 -9.51 -6.23 9.24
CA GLU A 216 -9.76 -7.49 8.53
C GLU A 216 -8.48 -8.09 7.93
N ALA A 217 -7.54 -7.28 7.46
CA ALA A 217 -6.22 -7.74 7.01
C ALA A 217 -5.47 -8.45 8.16
N LYS A 218 -5.49 -7.87 9.36
CA LYS A 218 -4.90 -8.50 10.56
C LYS A 218 -5.60 -9.82 10.92
N LYS A 219 -6.93 -9.87 10.88
CA LYS A 219 -7.70 -11.11 11.12
C LYS A 219 -7.40 -12.21 10.11
N LEU A 220 -7.08 -11.87 8.88
CA LEU A 220 -6.66 -12.81 7.83
C LEU A 220 -5.21 -13.30 8.01
N GLY A 221 -4.48 -12.84 9.04
CA GLY A 221 -3.11 -13.23 9.32
C GLY A 221 -2.06 -12.51 8.47
N LEU A 222 -2.44 -11.44 7.75
CA LEU A 222 -1.49 -10.63 7.01
C LEU A 222 -0.60 -9.83 7.97
N HIS A 223 0.67 -9.65 7.60
CA HIS A 223 1.48 -8.60 8.21
C HIS A 223 0.92 -7.24 7.81
N VAL A 224 0.60 -6.40 8.80
CA VAL A 224 0.01 -5.08 8.57
C VAL A 224 0.94 -4.01 9.13
N GLU A 225 1.19 -2.96 8.34
CA GLU A 225 1.76 -1.70 8.82
C GLU A 225 0.85 -0.53 8.38
N VAL A 226 0.68 0.46 9.24
CA VAL A 226 -0.17 1.63 8.97
C VAL A 226 0.71 2.86 8.78
N VAL A 227 0.39 3.65 7.76
CA VAL A 227 1.10 4.91 7.50
C VAL A 227 0.12 6.07 7.52
N ASN A 228 0.43 7.09 8.30
CA ASN A 228 -0.22 8.39 8.25
C ASN A 228 0.76 9.43 7.68
N LEU A 229 0.45 10.02 6.56
CA LEU A 229 1.14 11.20 6.04
C LEU A 229 0.60 12.41 6.77
N ILE A 230 1.43 13.06 7.60
CA ILE A 230 1.05 14.30 8.28
C ILE A 230 1.22 15.46 7.29
N VAL A 231 0.11 16.09 6.92
CA VAL A 231 0.03 17.15 5.90
C VAL A 231 -0.24 18.48 6.57
N THR A 232 0.68 19.43 6.43
CA THR A 232 0.60 20.77 7.03
C THR A 232 -0.69 21.49 6.70
N GLY A 233 -1.43 21.88 7.76
CA GLY A 233 -2.72 22.58 7.66
C GLY A 233 -3.89 21.69 7.24
N VAL A 234 -3.77 20.37 7.40
CA VAL A 234 -4.83 19.40 7.07
C VAL A 234 -5.09 18.42 8.21
N ASN A 235 -4.05 17.76 8.72
CA ASN A 235 -4.12 16.73 9.74
C ASN A 235 -2.87 16.76 10.66
N ASP A 236 -2.30 17.95 10.88
CA ASP A 236 -1.05 18.14 11.61
C ASP A 236 -1.25 18.74 13.01
N ASP A 237 -2.48 18.94 13.44
CA ASP A 237 -2.76 19.37 14.82
C ASP A 237 -2.79 18.17 15.81
N GLU A 238 -2.82 18.49 17.09
CA GLU A 238 -2.77 17.49 18.17
C GLU A 238 -4.02 16.60 18.20
N SER A 239 -5.17 17.15 17.87
CA SER A 239 -6.44 16.41 17.86
C SER A 239 -6.48 15.39 16.71
N ASP A 240 -6.00 15.77 15.53
CA ASP A 240 -5.90 14.89 14.37
C ASP A 240 -4.94 13.73 14.64
N ILE A 241 -3.76 14.03 15.17
CA ILE A 241 -2.74 13.04 15.51
C ILE A 241 -3.27 12.07 16.57
N THR A 242 -3.90 12.59 17.61
CA THR A 242 -4.49 11.78 18.70
C THR A 242 -5.60 10.88 18.16
N TRP A 243 -6.46 11.40 17.27
CA TRP A 243 -7.50 10.59 16.63
C TRP A 243 -6.91 9.41 15.83
N ILE A 244 -5.85 9.62 15.04
CA ILE A 244 -5.16 8.55 14.31
C ILE A 244 -4.61 7.49 15.28
N ILE A 245 -3.98 7.91 16.37
CA ILE A 245 -3.39 7.02 17.38
C ILE A 245 -4.48 6.16 18.04
N GLN A 246 -5.56 6.77 18.49
CA GLN A 246 -6.67 6.06 19.13
C GLN A 246 -7.36 5.07 18.17
N ARG A 247 -7.57 5.48 16.93
CA ARG A 247 -8.12 4.59 15.89
C ARG A 247 -7.15 3.43 15.59
N HIS A 248 -5.86 3.69 15.51
CA HIS A 248 -4.86 2.66 15.31
C HIS A 248 -4.89 1.63 16.46
N LEU A 249 -4.88 2.06 17.71
CA LEU A 249 -4.96 1.17 18.87
C LEU A 249 -6.21 0.31 18.85
N LYS A 250 -7.35 0.90 18.49
CA LYS A 250 -8.64 0.20 18.40
C LYS A 250 -8.70 -0.84 17.28
N GLU A 251 -8.23 -0.50 16.08
CA GLU A 251 -8.44 -1.31 14.87
C GLU A 251 -7.26 -2.23 14.54
N ALA A 252 -6.03 -1.78 14.80
CA ALA A 252 -4.80 -2.51 14.53
C ALA A 252 -4.16 -3.11 15.80
N GLY A 253 -4.24 -2.40 16.93
CA GLY A 253 -3.62 -2.77 18.19
C GLY A 253 -2.20 -2.23 18.35
N ALA A 254 -1.66 -2.33 19.56
CA ALA A 254 -0.41 -1.70 19.98
C ALA A 254 0.85 -2.21 19.24
N GLU A 255 0.87 -3.47 18.81
CA GLU A 255 2.04 -4.12 18.20
C GLU A 255 2.20 -3.84 16.70
N VAL A 256 1.13 -3.37 16.02
CA VAL A 256 1.19 -3.04 14.59
C VAL A 256 1.98 -1.74 14.42
N PRO A 257 3.00 -1.69 13.56
CA PRO A 257 3.77 -0.47 13.33
C PRO A 257 2.91 0.67 12.78
N LEU A 258 3.09 1.87 13.35
CA LEU A 258 2.47 3.11 12.89
C LEU A 258 3.54 4.09 12.44
N HIS A 259 3.49 4.53 11.19
CA HIS A 259 4.45 5.46 10.62
C HIS A 259 3.83 6.84 10.43
N PHE A 260 4.40 7.86 11.04
CA PHE A 260 4.13 9.27 10.76
C PHE A 260 5.13 9.77 9.73
N THR A 261 4.68 10.01 8.51
CA THR A 261 5.57 10.39 7.42
C THR A 261 5.46 11.86 7.09
N ARG A 262 6.62 12.47 6.81
CA ARG A 262 6.72 13.88 6.44
C ARG A 262 6.11 14.12 5.07
N TYR A 263 5.19 15.07 4.99
CA TYR A 263 4.65 15.59 3.74
C TYR A 263 5.65 16.57 3.08
N TYR A 264 5.69 16.56 1.77
CA TYR A 264 6.31 17.56 0.91
C TYR A 264 5.31 18.04 -0.14
N PRO A 265 5.36 19.33 -0.56
CA PRO A 265 4.47 19.87 -1.59
C PRO A 265 4.44 19.03 -2.85
N ALA A 266 3.23 18.68 -3.32
CA ALA A 266 3.05 17.91 -4.53
C ALA A 266 1.66 18.13 -5.14
N TYR A 267 1.57 18.04 -6.46
CA TYR A 267 0.36 18.09 -7.27
C TYR A 267 -0.43 19.39 -7.06
N LYS A 268 -1.61 19.33 -6.43
CA LYS A 268 -2.53 20.46 -6.19
C LYS A 268 -2.43 21.02 -4.77
N PHE A 269 -1.40 20.65 -4.04
CA PHE A 269 -1.23 21.04 -2.65
C PHE A 269 0.17 21.57 -2.41
N SER A 270 0.27 22.86 -2.00
CA SER A 270 1.51 23.63 -1.96
C SER A 270 1.89 24.10 -0.55
N ASN A 271 1.18 23.67 0.49
CA ASN A 271 1.55 24.00 1.87
C ASN A 271 3.01 23.57 2.15
N PRO A 272 3.72 24.25 3.05
CA PRO A 272 5.11 23.90 3.36
C PRO A 272 5.24 22.48 3.88
N PRO A 273 6.43 21.83 3.76
CA PRO A 273 6.66 20.51 4.34
C PRO A 273 6.32 20.48 5.82
N THR A 274 5.85 19.33 6.32
CA THR A 274 5.58 19.13 7.75
C THR A 274 6.81 19.46 8.58
N LYS A 275 6.63 20.19 9.66
CA LYS A 275 7.70 20.48 10.61
C LYS A 275 8.17 19.18 11.28
N ILE A 276 9.48 19.06 11.52
CA ILE A 276 10.05 17.86 12.16
C ILE A 276 9.50 17.71 13.59
N GLU A 277 9.35 18.82 14.29
CA GLU A 277 8.81 18.87 15.66
C GLU A 277 7.39 18.30 15.74
N THR A 278 6.55 18.49 14.70
CA THR A 278 5.21 17.88 14.62
C THR A 278 5.30 16.35 14.53
N LEU A 279 6.25 15.84 13.75
CA LEU A 279 6.48 14.39 13.63
C LEU A 279 7.03 13.79 14.92
N GLU A 280 7.95 14.49 15.61
CA GLU A 280 8.49 14.07 16.89
C GLU A 280 7.40 14.01 17.96
N LYS A 281 6.56 15.04 18.05
CA LYS A 281 5.39 15.06 18.95
C LYS A 281 4.44 13.90 18.66
N ALA A 282 4.14 13.62 17.37
CA ALA A 282 3.29 12.51 16.98
C ALA A 282 3.86 11.16 17.46
N TYR A 283 5.17 10.95 17.28
CA TYR A 283 5.86 9.76 17.78
C TYR A 283 5.79 9.64 19.30
N GLU A 284 6.08 10.71 20.03
CA GLU A 284 6.09 10.73 21.49
C GLU A 284 4.70 10.50 22.07
N THR A 285 3.67 11.15 21.47
CA THR A 285 2.26 10.92 21.84
C THR A 285 1.87 9.47 21.59
N ALA A 286 2.22 8.89 20.44
CA ALA A 286 1.93 7.50 20.13
C ALA A 286 2.58 6.52 21.14
N ARG A 287 3.83 6.80 21.56
CA ARG A 287 4.50 6.01 22.61
C ARG A 287 3.78 6.13 23.94
N LYS A 288 3.39 7.33 24.34
CA LYS A 288 2.66 7.62 25.59
C LYS A 288 1.31 6.91 25.64
N GLU A 289 0.59 6.91 24.52
CA GLU A 289 -0.71 6.25 24.37
C GLU A 289 -0.62 4.71 24.24
N GLY A 290 0.59 4.15 24.17
CA GLY A 290 0.82 2.71 24.21
C GLY A 290 1.12 2.02 22.89
N ILE A 291 1.32 2.75 21.78
CA ILE A 291 1.82 2.14 20.53
C ILE A 291 3.28 1.70 20.74
N LEU A 292 3.55 0.43 20.50
CA LEU A 292 4.87 -0.14 20.79
C LEU A 292 5.92 0.22 19.72
N PHE A 293 5.48 0.38 18.48
CA PHE A 293 6.37 0.60 17.32
C PHE A 293 5.91 1.79 16.46
N PRO A 294 5.90 3.03 16.98
CA PRO A 294 5.74 4.21 16.13
C PRO A 294 7.05 4.55 15.42
N TYR A 295 6.94 5.18 14.26
CA TYR A 295 8.07 5.60 13.43
C TYR A 295 7.87 6.98 12.84
N VAL A 296 8.97 7.70 12.60
CA VAL A 296 9.01 8.90 11.76
C VAL A 296 9.59 8.50 10.41
N GLY A 297 8.92 8.87 9.30
CA GLY A 297 9.33 8.59 7.94
C GLY A 297 9.56 9.85 7.11
N ASN A 298 10.25 9.71 5.98
CA ASN A 298 10.65 10.78 5.07
C ASN A 298 11.57 11.86 5.70
N VAL A 299 12.33 11.49 6.75
CA VAL A 299 13.36 12.31 7.41
C VAL A 299 14.61 11.43 7.59
N PRO A 300 15.43 11.26 6.54
CA PRO A 300 16.56 10.34 6.57
C PRO A 300 17.55 10.64 7.71
N GLY A 301 17.91 9.61 8.48
CA GLY A 301 18.85 9.72 9.61
C GLY A 301 18.19 10.15 10.93
N HIS A 302 16.88 10.37 10.94
CA HIS A 302 16.17 10.73 12.17
C HIS A 302 16.18 9.57 13.19
N LYS A 303 16.37 9.91 14.49
CA LYS A 303 16.41 8.89 15.56
C LYS A 303 15.18 7.99 15.59
N TYR A 304 14.00 8.50 15.25
CA TYR A 304 12.73 7.78 15.27
C TYR A 304 12.41 6.97 13.99
N GLU A 305 13.33 6.88 13.03
CA GLU A 305 13.25 5.86 11.98
C GLU A 305 13.85 4.51 12.40
N ASN A 306 14.49 4.47 13.59
CA ASN A 306 15.09 3.28 14.15
C ASN A 306 14.07 2.44 14.91
N THR A 307 14.32 1.12 15.01
CA THR A 307 13.52 0.23 15.88
C THR A 307 14.19 0.10 17.22
N TYR A 308 13.45 0.41 18.27
CA TYR A 308 13.85 0.23 19.66
C TYR A 308 13.03 -0.87 20.33
N CYS A 309 13.61 -1.57 21.27
CA CYS A 309 12.86 -2.51 22.12
C CYS A 309 11.84 -1.73 22.95
N PRO A 310 10.54 -2.08 22.90
CA PRO A 310 9.52 -1.35 23.65
C PRO A 310 9.67 -1.53 25.17
N GLU A 311 10.29 -2.62 25.62
CA GLU A 311 10.50 -2.97 27.04
C GLU A 311 11.72 -2.28 27.65
N CYS A 312 12.90 -2.40 27.02
CA CYS A 312 14.17 -1.94 27.63
C CYS A 312 14.86 -0.80 26.89
N GLY A 313 14.27 -0.27 25.82
CA GLY A 313 14.82 0.84 25.02
C GLY A 313 16.04 0.49 24.17
N GLU A 314 16.50 -0.78 24.12
CA GLU A 314 17.66 -1.19 23.32
C GLU A 314 17.46 -0.87 21.84
N LEU A 315 18.49 -0.28 21.19
CA LEU A 315 18.49 -0.04 19.75
C LEU A 315 18.64 -1.36 18.99
N LEU A 316 17.58 -1.82 18.35
CA LEU A 316 17.50 -3.11 17.66
C LEU A 316 17.85 -3.02 16.18
N ILE A 317 17.29 -2.02 15.48
CA ILE A 317 17.58 -1.78 14.06
C ILE A 317 17.90 -0.30 13.88
N LYS A 318 19.11 0.00 13.42
CA LYS A 318 19.51 1.36 13.04
C LYS A 318 19.30 1.52 11.54
N ARG A 319 18.59 2.59 11.17
CA ARG A 319 18.34 2.95 9.77
C ARG A 319 18.95 4.29 9.42
N PHE A 320 19.23 4.46 8.15
CA PHE A 320 19.50 5.76 7.53
C PHE A 320 18.76 5.77 6.19
N GLY A 321 17.64 6.48 6.14
CA GLY A 321 16.72 6.43 5.02
C GLY A 321 16.21 4.99 4.78
N TYR A 322 16.49 4.45 3.61
CA TYR A 322 16.03 3.11 3.22
C TYR A 322 17.07 2.01 3.43
N THR A 323 18.11 2.29 4.23
CA THR A 323 19.23 1.38 4.49
C THR A 323 19.24 0.97 5.94
N ILE A 324 19.34 -0.33 6.20
CA ILE A 324 19.63 -0.85 7.54
C ILE A 324 21.14 -0.82 7.76
N VAL A 325 21.60 0.06 8.68
CA VAL A 325 23.01 0.24 9.03
C VAL A 325 23.44 -0.80 10.08
N LYS A 326 22.53 -1.17 11.01
CA LYS A 326 22.80 -2.15 12.05
C LYS A 326 21.52 -2.95 12.36
N TYR A 327 21.65 -4.27 12.48
CA TYR A 327 20.57 -5.18 12.86
C TYR A 327 21.02 -6.05 14.04
N ARG A 328 20.28 -6.05 15.14
CA ARG A 328 20.64 -6.72 16.39
C ARG A 328 19.59 -7.70 16.91
N ILE A 329 18.43 -7.77 16.27
CA ILE A 329 17.39 -8.72 16.66
C ILE A 329 17.93 -10.14 16.48
N THR A 330 17.72 -10.99 17.48
CA THR A 330 18.23 -12.38 17.47
C THR A 330 17.52 -13.22 16.39
N PRO A 331 18.09 -14.36 15.96
CA PRO A 331 17.41 -15.28 15.03
C PRO A 331 16.03 -15.75 15.51
N LYS A 332 15.83 -15.80 16.83
CA LYS A 332 14.52 -16.12 17.46
C LYS A 332 13.59 -14.91 17.55
N LYS A 333 13.89 -13.83 16.83
CA LYS A 333 13.10 -12.58 16.79
C LYS A 333 12.88 -11.95 18.17
N ARG A 334 13.94 -11.88 18.98
CA ARG A 334 13.91 -11.31 20.32
C ARG A 334 14.95 -10.21 20.50
N CYS A 335 14.67 -9.30 21.43
CA CYS A 335 15.64 -8.31 21.88
C CYS A 335 16.86 -9.03 22.50
N PRO A 336 18.11 -8.70 22.10
CA PRO A 336 19.30 -9.35 22.62
C PRO A 336 19.59 -9.01 24.10
N ARG A 337 18.99 -7.90 24.62
CA ARG A 337 19.22 -7.44 25.99
C ARG A 337 18.22 -8.04 26.98
N CYS A 338 16.92 -7.96 26.70
CA CYS A 338 15.87 -8.36 27.65
C CYS A 338 15.04 -9.58 27.21
N GLY A 339 15.25 -10.07 25.98
CA GLY A 339 14.50 -11.22 25.48
C GLY A 339 13.08 -10.91 24.99
N TYR A 340 12.63 -9.65 25.03
CA TYR A 340 11.30 -9.25 24.55
C TYR A 340 11.08 -9.68 23.08
N PRO A 341 9.92 -10.30 22.73
CA PRO A 341 9.64 -10.71 21.36
C PRO A 341 9.39 -9.49 20.46
N ILE A 342 10.00 -9.48 19.29
CA ILE A 342 9.84 -8.40 18.30
C ILE A 342 9.08 -8.95 17.11
N PRO A 343 7.94 -8.35 16.68
CA PRO A 343 7.06 -8.88 15.65
C PRO A 343 7.63 -8.64 14.23
N ILE A 344 8.78 -9.24 13.93
CA ILE A 344 9.40 -9.22 12.61
C ILE A 344 8.92 -10.41 11.80
N VAL A 345 8.45 -10.16 10.59
CA VAL A 345 8.13 -11.17 9.58
C VAL A 345 9.28 -11.33 8.60
N GLY A 346 9.56 -12.56 8.19
CA GLY A 346 10.69 -12.88 7.31
C GLY A 346 12.05 -12.80 8.01
N ASN A 347 13.10 -12.80 7.20
CA ASN A 347 14.49 -12.78 7.65
C ASN A 347 15.17 -11.46 7.21
N TYR A 348 16.10 -11.00 8.04
CA TYR A 348 16.96 -9.88 7.66
C TYR A 348 17.88 -10.26 6.49
N THR A 349 17.90 -9.43 5.48
CA THR A 349 18.81 -9.53 4.33
C THR A 349 19.82 -8.39 4.39
N LYS A 350 21.09 -8.73 4.63
CA LYS A 350 22.16 -7.74 4.53
C LYS A 350 22.42 -7.42 3.06
N ARG A 351 22.27 -6.16 2.67
CA ARG A 351 22.67 -5.73 1.33
C ARG A 351 24.17 -5.53 1.28
N SER A 352 24.83 -6.12 0.29
CA SER A 352 26.15 -5.71 -0.16
C SER A 352 25.92 -4.54 -1.11
N TYR A 353 26.41 -3.37 -0.76
CA TYR A 353 26.55 -2.28 -1.74
C TYR A 353 27.77 -2.63 -2.59
N ALA A 354 27.53 -3.03 -3.83
CA ALA A 354 28.59 -3.10 -4.84
C ALA A 354 28.91 -1.71 -5.32
#